data_f336d79c0a7b5187cb0c41928650ac02
#
_entry.id   f336d79c0a7b5187cb0c41928650ac02
#
_cell.length_a   1.000
_cell.length_b   1.000
_cell.length_c   1.000
_cell.angle_alpha   90.00
_cell.angle_beta   90.00
_cell.angle_gamma   90.00
#
_symmetry.space_group_name_H-M   'P 1'
#
loop_
_entity.id
_entity.type
_entity.pdbx_description
1 polymer ?
#
loop_
_entity_poly.entity_id
_entity_poly.type
_entity_poly.pdbx_seq_one_letter_code
_entity_poly.pdbx_strand_id
1 'polypeptide(L)'
;MSNATPASGMRRRQAWTVALLFAGYAAYYFCRSDLSVAMPLLIEDLQRHGMANRDAILRMGQLASLGVFAYAIGKLTLTGLGDLWGGRRSFTLGLGGAIAFTLLFASTGYLPVFLIAWIGNRMAQSIGWAGLIKVCSKWFGYSSYGTIIGILSLSFLVGDAVARQSMGMLMRQDYGWRALFGFAALVAGLVLIANLLFLRESRAEFGYEEPELNPLNLFANSSAPANHLWQIVKPLLVSRTFAVVCLLSFGCTIVRETFGLWTPVYLRDFFSYSVASAAETSAIFPAVGAVSVLVTGWLSDRIGPCGRSVVMSVSLTAAVLPLTALAFLRAGAATSLWPVVLIGLVAFFLLGPYSYLAGAIALDMGGSKAGAASSGIVDGIGYLGGVLAGDTVARLSLAYGWRGVFAALAVVTALSALSAGFLYHHQRAQQQNEIGLV
;
A
#
# COMPACT_ATOMS: atom_id res chain seq x y z
N MET A 1 -36.94 24.07 19.20
CA MET A 1 -37.26 22.63 19.12
C MET A 1 -36.17 21.94 18.30
N SER A 2 -35.21 21.34 18.98
CA SER A 2 -34.10 20.60 18.36
C SER A 2 -34.65 19.27 17.84
N ASN A 3 -34.81 19.13 16.51
CA ASN A 3 -35.06 17.85 15.86
C ASN A 3 -33.76 17.02 15.89
N ALA A 4 -33.48 16.40 17.03
CA ALA A 4 -32.42 15.40 17.13
C ALA A 4 -32.75 14.24 16.17
N THR A 5 -32.06 14.17 15.06
CA THR A 5 -32.17 13.04 14.12
C THR A 5 -31.85 11.74 14.89
N PRO A 6 -32.65 10.67 14.73
CA PRO A 6 -32.48 9.48 15.55
C PRO A 6 -31.07 8.89 15.41
N ALA A 7 -30.48 8.40 16.49
CA ALA A 7 -29.15 7.80 16.52
C ALA A 7 -28.95 6.65 15.48
N SER A 8 -30.05 5.99 15.10
CA SER A 8 -30.08 4.98 14.04
C SER A 8 -29.79 5.56 12.65
N GLY A 9 -30.26 6.76 12.35
CA GLY A 9 -29.99 7.45 11.08
C GLY A 9 -28.52 7.82 10.92
N MET A 10 -27.88 8.28 11.99
CA MET A 10 -26.43 8.58 12.01
C MET A 10 -25.57 7.35 11.75
N ARG A 11 -25.82 6.24 12.48
CA ARG A 11 -25.08 4.98 12.30
C ARG A 11 -25.18 4.46 10.87
N ARG A 12 -26.36 4.52 10.24
CA ARG A 12 -26.54 4.13 8.85
C ARG A 12 -25.68 5.00 7.91
N ARG A 13 -25.66 6.32 8.09
CA ARG A 13 -24.86 7.23 7.28
C ARG A 13 -23.36 7.00 7.47
N GLN A 14 -22.92 6.75 8.69
CA GLN A 14 -21.53 6.37 8.99
C GLN A 14 -21.13 5.08 8.28
N ALA A 15 -21.97 4.04 8.33
CA ALA A 15 -21.74 2.78 7.64
C ALA A 15 -21.63 2.98 6.10
N TRP A 16 -22.52 3.80 5.53
CA TRP A 16 -22.45 4.15 4.11
C TRP A 16 -21.16 4.92 3.75
N THR A 17 -20.73 5.86 4.59
CA THR A 17 -19.49 6.60 4.39
C THR A 17 -18.29 5.64 4.39
N VAL A 18 -18.23 4.71 5.36
CA VAL A 18 -17.18 3.67 5.40
C VAL A 18 -17.21 2.80 4.14
N ALA A 19 -18.39 2.34 3.72
CA ALA A 19 -18.55 1.50 2.53
C ALA A 19 -18.08 2.24 1.25
N LEU A 20 -18.45 3.50 1.09
CA LEU A 20 -18.05 4.35 -0.05
C LEU A 20 -16.54 4.59 -0.07
N LEU A 21 -15.95 4.93 1.08
CA LEU A 21 -14.51 5.12 1.20
C LEU A 21 -13.74 3.81 0.98
N PHE A 22 -14.23 2.69 1.52
CA PHE A 22 -13.66 1.37 1.31
C PHE A 22 -13.68 0.98 -0.18
N ALA A 23 -14.85 1.07 -0.81
CA ALA A 23 -15.00 0.78 -2.23
C ALA A 23 -14.15 1.73 -3.09
N GLY A 24 -14.14 3.03 -2.76
CA GLY A 24 -13.34 4.03 -3.46
C GLY A 24 -11.85 3.74 -3.39
N TYR A 25 -11.34 3.40 -2.20
CA TYR A 25 -9.92 3.09 -2.07
C TYR A 25 -9.54 1.72 -2.67
N ALA A 26 -10.44 0.74 -2.61
CA ALA A 26 -10.30 -0.51 -3.36
C ALA A 26 -10.25 -0.25 -4.88
N ALA A 27 -11.07 0.67 -5.39
CA ALA A 27 -11.10 1.04 -6.81
C ALA A 27 -9.80 1.69 -7.29
N TYR A 28 -9.08 2.43 -6.46
CA TYR A 28 -7.72 2.89 -6.78
C TYR A 28 -6.79 1.73 -7.14
N TYR A 29 -6.97 0.57 -6.49
CA TYR A 29 -6.12 -0.59 -6.72
C TYR A 29 -6.43 -1.30 -8.03
N PHE A 30 -7.62 -1.14 -8.62
CA PHE A 30 -7.86 -1.57 -10.01
C PHE A 30 -6.94 -0.83 -10.99
N CYS A 31 -6.82 0.51 -10.86
CA CYS A 31 -5.93 1.33 -11.67
C CYS A 31 -4.46 1.34 -11.18
N ARG A 32 -4.09 0.45 -10.26
CA ARG A 32 -2.74 0.27 -9.75
C ARG A 32 -2.18 -1.10 -10.07
N SER A 33 -3.01 -2.13 -9.97
CA SER A 33 -2.64 -3.53 -10.20
C SER A 33 -2.71 -3.91 -11.67
N ASP A 34 -3.39 -3.09 -12.50
CA ASP A 34 -3.54 -3.26 -13.95
C ASP A 34 -2.17 -3.45 -14.65
N LEU A 35 -1.16 -2.62 -14.34
CA LEU A 35 0.18 -2.77 -14.88
C LEU A 35 0.80 -4.12 -14.51
N SER A 36 0.73 -4.53 -13.25
CA SER A 36 1.32 -5.80 -12.79
C SER A 36 0.65 -7.00 -13.45
N VAL A 37 -0.69 -6.99 -13.47
CA VAL A 37 -1.48 -8.07 -14.06
C VAL A 37 -1.25 -8.16 -15.57
N ALA A 38 -1.22 -7.02 -16.26
CA ALA A 38 -0.99 -6.94 -17.70
C ALA A 38 0.50 -7.06 -18.11
N MET A 39 1.43 -7.04 -17.15
CA MET A 39 2.87 -7.03 -17.41
C MET A 39 3.33 -8.12 -18.40
N PRO A 40 2.92 -9.39 -18.26
CA PRO A 40 3.28 -10.42 -19.22
C PRO A 40 2.81 -10.11 -20.65
N LEU A 41 1.56 -9.61 -20.81
CA LEU A 41 1.00 -9.24 -22.12
C LEU A 41 1.69 -8.02 -22.72
N LEU A 42 2.07 -7.04 -21.89
CA LEU A 42 2.80 -5.85 -22.33
C LEU A 42 4.20 -6.19 -22.82
N ILE A 43 4.90 -7.09 -22.12
CA ILE A 43 6.21 -7.60 -22.56
C ILE A 43 6.08 -8.31 -23.92
N GLU A 44 5.07 -9.17 -24.09
CA GLU A 44 4.79 -9.84 -25.36
C GLU A 44 4.42 -8.86 -26.48
N ASP A 45 3.63 -7.83 -26.19
CA ASP A 45 3.24 -6.81 -27.16
C ASP A 45 4.47 -6.02 -27.64
N LEU A 46 5.37 -5.63 -26.75
CA LEU A 46 6.63 -4.98 -27.09
C LEU A 46 7.53 -5.88 -27.95
N GLN A 47 7.56 -7.18 -27.68
CA GLN A 47 8.31 -8.14 -28.49
C GLN A 47 7.74 -8.29 -29.90
N ARG A 48 6.40 -8.34 -30.04
CA ARG A 48 5.73 -8.36 -31.35
C ARG A 48 6.05 -7.13 -32.19
N HIS A 49 6.34 -5.99 -31.55
CA HIS A 49 6.79 -4.77 -32.20
C HIS A 49 8.32 -4.68 -32.40
N GLY A 50 9.03 -5.81 -32.28
CA GLY A 50 10.46 -5.92 -32.60
C GLY A 50 11.43 -5.65 -31.46
N MET A 51 10.95 -5.46 -30.22
CA MET A 51 11.84 -5.27 -29.07
C MET A 51 12.36 -6.63 -28.56
N ALA A 52 13.66 -6.70 -28.26
CA ALA A 52 14.21 -7.90 -27.62
C ALA A 52 13.58 -8.13 -26.24
N ASN A 53 13.36 -9.39 -25.84
CA ASN A 53 12.74 -9.74 -24.54
C ASN A 53 13.44 -9.06 -23.36
N ARG A 54 14.78 -9.04 -23.38
CA ARG A 54 15.58 -8.38 -22.35
C ARG A 54 15.24 -6.90 -22.22
N ASP A 55 15.14 -6.20 -23.35
CA ASP A 55 14.86 -4.76 -23.37
C ASP A 55 13.43 -4.46 -22.96
N ALA A 56 12.46 -5.31 -23.34
CA ALA A 56 11.06 -5.19 -22.92
C ALA A 56 10.92 -5.32 -21.39
N ILE A 57 11.58 -6.30 -20.76
CA ILE A 57 11.59 -6.48 -19.31
C ILE A 57 12.21 -5.25 -18.62
N LEU A 58 13.35 -4.75 -19.12
CA LEU A 58 14.01 -3.57 -18.56
C LEU A 58 13.14 -2.32 -18.68
N ARG A 59 12.50 -2.09 -19.83
CA ARG A 59 11.60 -0.94 -20.04
C ARG A 59 10.39 -0.99 -19.11
N MET A 60 9.79 -2.15 -18.91
CA MET A 60 8.68 -2.31 -17.98
C MET A 60 9.13 -2.11 -16.52
N GLY A 61 10.29 -2.60 -16.14
CA GLY A 61 10.89 -2.35 -14.83
C GLY A 61 11.17 -0.87 -14.58
N GLN A 62 11.74 -0.16 -15.57
CA GLN A 62 11.97 1.30 -15.50
C GLN A 62 10.65 2.08 -15.34
N LEU A 63 9.64 1.75 -16.15
CA LEU A 63 8.31 2.34 -16.06
C LEU A 63 7.73 2.18 -14.66
N ALA A 64 7.81 0.98 -14.09
CA ALA A 64 7.32 0.69 -12.76
C ALA A 64 8.07 1.49 -11.68
N SER A 65 9.42 1.52 -11.73
CA SER A 65 10.26 2.30 -10.81
C SER A 65 9.91 3.78 -10.83
N LEU A 66 9.79 4.38 -12.01
CA LEU A 66 9.44 5.79 -12.16
C LEU A 66 8.04 6.10 -11.63
N GLY A 67 7.09 5.20 -11.82
CA GLY A 67 5.77 5.32 -11.23
C GLY A 67 5.80 5.29 -9.69
N VAL A 68 6.55 4.36 -9.09
CA VAL A 68 6.69 4.30 -7.62
C VAL A 68 7.41 5.55 -7.09
N PHE A 69 8.43 6.03 -7.79
CA PHE A 69 9.11 7.28 -7.44
C PHE A 69 8.15 8.48 -7.50
N ALA A 70 7.36 8.60 -8.58
CA ALA A 70 6.34 9.64 -8.70
C ALA A 70 5.31 9.58 -7.56
N TYR A 71 4.89 8.38 -7.16
CA TYR A 71 4.00 8.20 -6.02
C TYR A 71 4.64 8.67 -4.70
N ALA A 72 5.91 8.34 -4.46
CA ALA A 72 6.65 8.81 -3.28
C ALA A 72 6.73 10.34 -3.24
N ILE A 73 7.10 10.97 -4.37
CA ILE A 73 7.13 12.44 -4.48
C ILE A 73 5.74 13.03 -4.27
N GLY A 74 4.71 12.46 -4.90
CA GLY A 74 3.33 12.90 -4.72
C GLY A 74 2.87 12.83 -3.26
N LYS A 75 3.24 11.77 -2.54
CA LYS A 75 2.97 11.67 -1.10
C LYS A 75 3.65 12.76 -0.28
N LEU A 76 4.87 13.12 -0.61
CA LEU A 76 5.61 14.15 0.12
C LEU A 76 5.13 15.58 -0.20
N THR A 77 4.62 15.81 -1.42
CA THR A 77 4.32 17.17 -1.90
C THR A 77 2.82 17.48 -1.99
N LEU A 78 1.99 16.48 -2.34
CA LEU A 78 0.57 16.70 -2.64
C LEU A 78 -0.38 16.33 -1.50
N THR A 79 0.06 15.60 -0.47
CA THR A 79 -0.83 15.19 0.64
C THR A 79 -1.43 16.36 1.39
N GLY A 80 -0.72 17.47 1.49
CA GLY A 80 -1.21 18.72 2.10
C GLY A 80 -2.39 19.36 1.33
N LEU A 81 -2.60 19.02 0.05
CA LEU A 81 -3.74 19.52 -0.72
C LEU A 81 -5.09 19.06 -0.13
N GLY A 82 -5.12 17.91 0.56
CA GLY A 82 -6.30 17.45 1.26
C GLY A 82 -6.79 18.40 2.34
N ASP A 83 -5.88 19.15 2.97
CA ASP A 83 -6.21 20.15 3.97
C ASP A 83 -6.75 21.44 3.35
N LEU A 84 -6.30 21.80 2.15
CA LEU A 84 -6.72 23.00 1.42
C LEU A 84 -8.03 22.80 0.65
N TRP A 85 -8.18 21.67 -0.04
CA TRP A 85 -9.31 21.42 -0.94
C TRP A 85 -10.44 20.59 -0.32
N GLY A 86 -10.21 20.03 0.87
CA GLY A 86 -11.11 19.10 1.54
C GLY A 86 -10.86 17.64 1.17
N GLY A 87 -11.24 16.74 2.09
CA GLY A 87 -10.96 15.31 1.96
C GLY A 87 -11.69 14.65 0.81
N ARG A 88 -12.99 14.92 0.66
CA ARG A 88 -13.83 14.38 -0.42
C ARG A 88 -13.31 14.79 -1.80
N ARG A 89 -12.99 16.07 -1.99
CA ARG A 89 -12.46 16.57 -3.29
C ARG A 89 -11.12 15.91 -3.61
N SER A 90 -10.19 15.88 -2.67
CA SER A 90 -8.88 15.24 -2.88
C SER A 90 -9.03 13.75 -3.20
N PHE A 91 -9.89 13.02 -2.48
CA PHE A 91 -10.16 11.62 -2.73
C PHE A 91 -10.75 11.36 -4.12
N THR A 92 -11.76 12.13 -4.53
CA THR A 92 -12.43 11.94 -5.82
C THR A 92 -11.59 12.44 -7.00
N LEU A 93 -10.85 13.54 -6.84
CA LEU A 93 -9.90 14.03 -7.87
C LEU A 93 -8.75 13.06 -8.10
N GLY A 94 -8.20 12.48 -7.03
CA GLY A 94 -7.17 11.45 -7.14
C GLY A 94 -7.66 10.22 -7.89
N LEU A 95 -8.88 9.74 -7.60
CA LEU A 95 -9.49 8.61 -8.30
C LEU A 95 -9.79 8.96 -9.77
N GLY A 96 -10.35 10.13 -10.03
CA GLY A 96 -10.60 10.63 -11.39
C GLY A 96 -9.32 10.76 -12.22
N GLY A 97 -8.24 11.28 -11.62
CA GLY A 97 -6.93 11.35 -12.24
C GLY A 97 -6.36 9.96 -12.54
N ALA A 98 -6.47 9.01 -11.59
CA ALA A 98 -6.06 7.63 -11.82
C ALA A 98 -6.79 7.01 -13.02
N ILE A 99 -8.12 7.20 -13.12
CA ILE A 99 -8.93 6.74 -14.25
C ILE A 99 -8.48 7.37 -15.57
N ALA A 100 -8.32 8.70 -15.61
CA ALA A 100 -7.95 9.42 -16.82
C ALA A 100 -6.57 8.94 -17.35
N PHE A 101 -5.59 8.78 -16.47
CA PHE A 101 -4.27 8.29 -16.86
C PHE A 101 -4.25 6.80 -17.19
N THR A 102 -5.10 5.97 -16.57
CA THR A 102 -5.29 4.56 -16.96
C THR A 102 -5.84 4.47 -18.39
N LEU A 103 -6.84 5.29 -18.75
CA LEU A 103 -7.38 5.36 -20.10
C LEU A 103 -6.35 5.89 -21.09
N LEU A 104 -5.58 6.91 -20.72
CA LEU A 104 -4.49 7.42 -21.56
C LEU A 104 -3.44 6.32 -21.84
N PHE A 105 -3.09 5.51 -20.83
CA PHE A 105 -2.19 4.37 -21.01
C PHE A 105 -2.75 3.37 -22.03
N ALA A 106 -4.04 3.02 -21.90
CA ALA A 106 -4.71 2.05 -22.78
C ALA A 106 -4.88 2.56 -24.23
N SER A 107 -4.95 3.87 -24.45
CA SER A 107 -5.24 4.49 -25.75
C SER A 107 -4.06 4.50 -26.72
N THR A 108 -2.84 4.19 -26.26
CA THR A 108 -1.61 4.32 -27.02
C THR A 108 -0.84 3.01 -27.17
N GLY A 109 0.15 2.97 -28.04
CA GLY A 109 1.22 1.97 -28.12
C GLY A 109 2.61 2.60 -28.01
N TYR A 110 2.68 3.91 -27.68
CA TYR A 110 3.91 4.68 -27.69
C TYR A 110 4.52 4.79 -26.29
N LEU A 111 5.72 4.25 -26.09
CA LEU A 111 6.40 4.15 -24.79
C LEU A 111 6.49 5.48 -24.01
N PRO A 112 6.84 6.62 -24.60
CA PRO A 112 6.85 7.89 -23.88
C PRO A 112 5.49 8.27 -23.28
N VAL A 113 4.40 7.97 -23.98
CA VAL A 113 3.03 8.22 -23.46
C VAL A 113 2.69 7.23 -22.36
N PHE A 114 3.13 5.96 -22.44
CA PHE A 114 3.03 5.03 -21.31
C PHE A 114 3.68 5.60 -20.06
N LEU A 115 4.88 6.16 -20.20
CA LEU A 115 5.62 6.76 -19.09
C LEU A 115 4.85 7.94 -18.46
N ILE A 116 4.39 8.89 -19.30
CA ILE A 116 3.61 10.04 -18.83
C ILE A 116 2.31 9.58 -18.15
N ALA A 117 1.60 8.65 -18.77
CA ALA A 117 0.36 8.11 -18.24
C ALA A 117 0.58 7.40 -16.89
N TRP A 118 1.63 6.58 -16.77
CA TRP A 118 1.91 5.86 -15.54
C TRP A 118 2.39 6.77 -14.41
N ILE A 119 3.28 7.73 -14.70
CA ILE A 119 3.70 8.74 -13.73
C ILE A 119 2.49 9.57 -13.25
N GLY A 120 1.66 10.04 -14.18
CA GLY A 120 0.45 10.81 -13.86
C GLY A 120 -0.55 10.01 -13.03
N ASN A 121 -0.76 8.73 -13.37
CA ASN A 121 -1.60 7.82 -12.61
C ASN A 121 -1.11 7.70 -11.15
N ARG A 122 0.18 7.46 -10.96
CA ARG A 122 0.78 7.28 -9.63
C ARG A 122 0.78 8.57 -8.82
N MET A 123 1.04 9.72 -9.46
CA MET A 123 0.91 11.04 -8.83
C MET A 123 -0.52 11.31 -8.37
N ALA A 124 -1.53 11.07 -9.22
CA ALA A 124 -2.93 11.25 -8.86
C ALA A 124 -3.34 10.34 -7.70
N GLN A 125 -2.91 9.08 -7.69
CA GLN A 125 -3.21 8.14 -6.60
C GLN A 125 -2.61 8.56 -5.25
N SER A 126 -1.52 9.34 -5.23
CA SER A 126 -0.80 9.70 -3.99
C SER A 126 -1.66 10.51 -3.01
N ILE A 127 -2.64 11.28 -3.50
CA ILE A 127 -3.53 12.11 -2.66
C ILE A 127 -4.74 11.34 -2.09
N GLY A 128 -5.03 10.15 -2.61
CA GLY A 128 -6.24 9.39 -2.27
C GLY A 128 -6.34 9.05 -0.78
N TRP A 129 -5.27 8.49 -0.20
CA TRP A 129 -5.26 8.10 1.21
C TRP A 129 -5.45 9.28 2.17
N ALA A 130 -4.76 10.40 1.92
CA ALA A 130 -4.91 11.59 2.74
C ALA A 130 -6.34 12.15 2.68
N GLY A 131 -6.96 12.15 1.49
CA GLY A 131 -8.36 12.54 1.32
C GLY A 131 -9.31 11.65 2.12
N LEU A 132 -9.11 10.31 2.08
CA LEU A 132 -9.89 9.35 2.85
C LEU A 132 -9.78 9.63 4.35
N ILE A 133 -8.57 9.78 4.88
CA ILE A 133 -8.30 10.09 6.29
C ILE A 133 -9.01 11.37 6.72
N LYS A 134 -8.97 12.40 5.86
CA LYS A 134 -9.62 13.69 6.15
C LYS A 134 -11.15 13.58 6.24
N VAL A 135 -11.78 12.82 5.34
CA VAL A 135 -13.22 12.53 5.44
C VAL A 135 -13.53 11.78 6.74
N CYS A 136 -12.75 10.73 7.05
CA CYS A 136 -12.93 9.95 8.27
C CYS A 136 -12.87 10.82 9.53
N SER A 137 -11.93 11.75 9.62
CA SER A 137 -11.80 12.63 10.80
C SER A 137 -13.01 13.54 11.03
N LYS A 138 -13.77 13.85 9.98
CA LYS A 138 -15.00 14.65 10.05
C LYS A 138 -16.27 13.84 10.29
N TRP A 139 -16.19 12.51 10.17
CA TRP A 139 -17.33 11.61 10.37
C TRP A 139 -17.28 10.86 11.69
N PHE A 140 -16.10 10.54 12.18
CA PHE A 140 -15.91 9.65 13.34
C PHE A 140 -15.16 10.36 14.46
N GLY A 141 -15.65 10.17 15.67
CA GLY A 141 -14.96 10.63 16.86
C GLY A 141 -13.71 9.83 17.18
N TYR A 142 -12.85 10.39 17.99
CA TYR A 142 -11.55 9.84 18.36
C TYR A 142 -11.61 8.38 18.86
N SER A 143 -12.62 8.05 19.68
CA SER A 143 -12.78 6.72 20.27
C SER A 143 -12.99 5.57 19.25
N SER A 144 -13.55 5.87 18.08
CA SER A 144 -13.82 4.89 17.02
C SER A 144 -12.86 4.98 15.82
N TYR A 145 -12.06 6.04 15.80
CA TYR A 145 -11.21 6.38 14.65
C TYR A 145 -10.22 5.27 14.28
N GLY A 146 -9.53 4.70 15.29
CA GLY A 146 -8.55 3.62 15.05
C GLY A 146 -9.18 2.37 14.43
N THR A 147 -10.35 1.95 14.89
CA THR A 147 -11.07 0.80 14.33
C THR A 147 -11.51 1.06 12.89
N ILE A 148 -12.05 2.25 12.60
CA ILE A 148 -12.49 2.61 11.25
C ILE A 148 -11.32 2.68 10.27
N ILE A 149 -10.19 3.28 10.66
CA ILE A 149 -8.98 3.32 9.84
C ILE A 149 -8.41 1.92 9.62
N GLY A 150 -8.46 1.05 10.64
CA GLY A 150 -8.09 -0.35 10.50
C GLY A 150 -8.92 -1.08 9.44
N ILE A 151 -10.24 -0.93 9.47
CA ILE A 151 -11.14 -1.48 8.44
C ILE A 151 -10.82 -0.92 7.06
N LEU A 152 -10.66 0.40 6.95
CA LEU A 152 -10.37 1.04 5.68
C LEU A 152 -8.98 0.68 5.13
N SER A 153 -8.04 0.38 6.00
CA SER A 153 -6.72 -0.12 5.58
C SER A 153 -6.78 -1.47 4.88
N LEU A 154 -7.81 -2.30 5.13
CA LEU A 154 -7.98 -3.55 4.39
C LEU A 154 -8.42 -3.35 2.93
N SER A 155 -9.00 -2.19 2.61
CA SER A 155 -9.54 -1.92 1.27
C SER A 155 -8.50 -2.04 0.16
N PHE A 156 -7.23 -1.69 0.43
CA PHE A 156 -6.19 -1.80 -0.57
C PHE A 156 -5.82 -3.26 -0.89
N LEU A 157 -5.78 -4.14 0.11
CA LEU A 157 -5.47 -5.56 -0.09
C LEU A 157 -6.63 -6.29 -0.76
N VAL A 158 -7.86 -6.01 -0.32
CA VAL A 158 -9.07 -6.56 -0.93
C VAL A 158 -9.20 -6.05 -2.37
N GLY A 159 -9.00 -4.75 -2.61
CA GLY A 159 -9.04 -4.15 -3.95
C GLY A 159 -8.01 -4.75 -4.90
N ASP A 160 -6.76 -4.95 -4.45
CA ASP A 160 -5.71 -5.59 -5.23
C ASP A 160 -6.04 -7.05 -5.55
N ALA A 161 -6.50 -7.83 -4.56
CA ALA A 161 -6.88 -9.23 -4.76
C ALA A 161 -8.03 -9.38 -5.78
N VAL A 162 -9.09 -8.56 -5.62
CA VAL A 162 -10.26 -8.59 -6.51
C VAL A 162 -9.88 -8.13 -7.92
N ALA A 163 -9.04 -7.08 -8.06
CA ALA A 163 -8.56 -6.61 -9.34
C ALA A 163 -7.79 -7.71 -10.09
N ARG A 164 -6.85 -8.38 -9.44
CA ARG A 164 -6.06 -9.48 -10.03
C ARG A 164 -6.95 -10.64 -10.47
N GLN A 165 -7.88 -11.05 -9.60
CA GLN A 165 -8.80 -12.15 -9.90
C GLN A 165 -9.72 -11.82 -11.08
N SER A 166 -10.34 -10.64 -11.07
CA SER A 166 -11.27 -10.25 -12.13
C SER A 166 -10.58 -10.02 -13.49
N MET A 167 -9.39 -9.40 -13.47
CA MET A 167 -8.60 -9.23 -14.71
C MET A 167 -8.07 -10.57 -15.25
N GLY A 168 -7.68 -11.51 -14.38
CA GLY A 168 -7.31 -12.86 -14.78
C GLY A 168 -8.46 -13.61 -15.47
N MET A 169 -9.70 -13.46 -14.95
CA MET A 169 -10.90 -14.01 -15.59
C MET A 169 -11.14 -13.43 -17.01
N LEU A 170 -10.89 -12.13 -17.19
CA LEU A 170 -10.97 -11.50 -18.52
C LEU A 170 -9.90 -12.07 -19.46
N MET A 171 -8.68 -12.29 -18.99
CA MET A 171 -7.62 -12.91 -19.78
C MET A 171 -7.96 -14.35 -20.23
N ARG A 172 -8.73 -15.10 -19.46
CA ARG A 172 -9.25 -16.43 -19.88
C ARG A 172 -10.19 -16.36 -21.09
N GLN A 173 -10.77 -15.19 -21.33
CA GLN A 173 -11.64 -14.91 -22.47
C GLN A 173 -10.89 -14.21 -23.61
N ASP A 174 -9.53 -14.35 -23.61
CA ASP A 174 -8.61 -13.79 -24.61
C ASP A 174 -8.64 -12.25 -24.72
N TYR A 175 -9.10 -11.54 -23.69
CA TYR A 175 -9.00 -10.09 -23.67
C TYR A 175 -7.54 -9.65 -23.52
N GLY A 176 -7.10 -8.76 -24.42
CA GLY A 176 -5.76 -8.17 -24.39
C GLY A 176 -5.58 -7.12 -23.28
N TRP A 177 -4.34 -6.70 -23.05
CA TRP A 177 -4.00 -5.77 -21.97
C TRP A 177 -4.77 -4.43 -22.00
N ARG A 178 -5.13 -3.92 -23.20
CA ARG A 178 -5.94 -2.70 -23.31
C ARG A 178 -7.33 -2.84 -22.70
N ALA A 179 -7.94 -4.00 -22.87
CA ALA A 179 -9.25 -4.29 -22.28
C ALA A 179 -9.18 -4.37 -20.75
N LEU A 180 -8.07 -4.86 -20.18
CA LEU A 180 -7.86 -4.90 -18.73
C LEU A 180 -7.78 -3.50 -18.13
N PHE A 181 -7.04 -2.59 -18.76
CA PHE A 181 -6.99 -1.19 -18.35
C PHE A 181 -8.35 -0.49 -18.51
N GLY A 182 -9.06 -0.76 -19.63
CA GLY A 182 -10.44 -0.27 -19.82
C GLY A 182 -11.40 -0.78 -18.75
N PHE A 183 -11.31 -2.06 -18.37
CA PHE A 183 -12.08 -2.65 -17.28
C PHE A 183 -11.74 -2.01 -15.92
N ALA A 184 -10.46 -1.80 -15.62
CA ALA A 184 -10.04 -1.11 -14.41
C ALA A 184 -10.64 0.30 -14.32
N ALA A 185 -10.54 1.05 -15.41
CA ALA A 185 -11.11 2.38 -15.52
C ALA A 185 -12.64 2.38 -15.40
N LEU A 186 -13.34 1.39 -15.97
CA LEU A 186 -14.78 1.24 -15.86
C LEU A 186 -15.22 1.01 -14.42
N VAL A 187 -14.62 0.01 -13.73
CA VAL A 187 -14.94 -0.29 -12.34
C VAL A 187 -14.66 0.92 -11.44
N ALA A 188 -13.48 1.53 -11.60
CA ALA A 188 -13.11 2.73 -10.84
C ALA A 188 -14.05 3.90 -11.15
N GLY A 189 -14.49 4.06 -12.40
CA GLY A 189 -15.43 5.10 -12.85
C GLY A 189 -16.82 4.94 -12.21
N LEU A 190 -17.36 3.73 -12.17
CA LEU A 190 -18.63 3.45 -11.50
C LEU A 190 -18.57 3.79 -10.00
N VAL A 191 -17.47 3.40 -9.35
CA VAL A 191 -17.25 3.71 -7.94
C VAL A 191 -17.01 5.20 -7.72
N LEU A 192 -16.32 5.89 -8.64
CA LEU A 192 -16.16 7.35 -8.58
C LEU A 192 -17.52 8.05 -8.67
N ILE A 193 -18.39 7.64 -9.59
CA ILE A 193 -19.75 8.20 -9.72
C ILE A 193 -20.53 7.99 -8.42
N ALA A 194 -20.49 6.80 -7.83
CA ALA A 194 -21.12 6.54 -6.54
C ALA A 194 -20.56 7.46 -5.43
N ASN A 195 -19.23 7.67 -5.38
CA ASN A 195 -18.62 8.59 -4.43
C ASN A 195 -19.00 10.05 -4.67
N LEU A 196 -19.06 10.51 -5.92
CA LEU A 196 -19.49 11.87 -6.26
C LEU A 196 -20.95 12.14 -5.87
N LEU A 197 -21.82 11.15 -6.01
CA LEU A 197 -23.25 11.29 -5.69
C LEU A 197 -23.52 11.19 -4.17
N PHE A 198 -22.89 10.25 -3.50
CA PHE A 198 -23.30 9.84 -2.15
C PHE A 198 -22.29 10.18 -1.05
N LEU A 199 -20.98 10.27 -1.34
CA LEU A 199 -19.99 10.63 -0.33
C LEU A 199 -20.14 12.11 0.06
N ARG A 200 -20.17 12.39 1.36
CA ARG A 200 -20.20 13.74 1.91
C ARG A 200 -18.92 14.02 2.69
N GLU A 201 -18.53 15.28 2.72
CA GLU A 201 -17.30 15.73 3.38
C GLU A 201 -17.35 15.54 4.89
N SER A 202 -18.50 15.86 5.51
CA SER A 202 -18.69 15.79 6.95
C SER A 202 -20.12 15.41 7.34
N ARG A 203 -20.29 14.96 8.57
CA ARG A 203 -21.61 14.70 9.13
C ARG A 203 -22.41 15.99 9.39
N ALA A 204 -21.73 17.14 9.46
CA ALA A 204 -22.38 18.44 9.62
C ALA A 204 -23.27 18.81 8.42
N GLU A 205 -22.98 18.30 7.20
CA GLU A 205 -23.86 18.49 6.03
C GLU A 205 -25.27 17.91 6.23
N PHE A 206 -25.47 17.05 7.21
CA PHE A 206 -26.76 16.46 7.58
C PHE A 206 -27.32 17.03 8.87
N GLY A 207 -26.74 18.12 9.40
CA GLY A 207 -27.17 18.75 10.65
C GLY A 207 -26.75 18.02 11.92
N TYR A 208 -25.79 17.08 11.84
CA TYR A 208 -25.21 16.47 13.03
C TYR A 208 -24.03 17.32 13.54
N GLU A 209 -23.86 17.35 14.86
CA GLU A 209 -22.70 18.01 15.48
C GLU A 209 -21.39 17.41 14.95
N GLU A 210 -20.34 18.22 14.83
CA GLU A 210 -19.01 17.73 14.48
C GLU A 210 -18.50 16.75 15.54
N PRO A 211 -17.67 15.73 15.13
CA PRO A 211 -17.14 14.77 16.09
C PRO A 211 -16.22 15.47 17.08
N GLU A 212 -16.20 14.97 18.32
CA GLU A 212 -15.25 15.42 19.33
C GLU A 212 -13.83 15.31 18.76
N LEU A 213 -13.13 16.43 18.80
CA LEU A 213 -11.73 16.47 18.42
C LEU A 213 -10.90 15.70 19.44
N ASN A 214 -9.85 15.04 18.97
CA ASN A 214 -8.89 14.42 19.86
C ASN A 214 -8.37 15.48 20.84
N PRO A 215 -8.53 15.33 22.16
CA PRO A 215 -8.01 16.27 23.13
C PRO A 215 -6.48 16.42 23.07
N LEU A 216 -5.79 15.43 22.46
CA LEU A 216 -4.37 15.49 22.16
C LEU A 216 -4.07 16.17 20.81
N ASN A 217 -5.08 16.70 20.11
CA ASN A 217 -4.88 17.45 18.88
C ASN A 217 -4.25 18.81 19.21
N LEU A 218 -2.99 18.95 18.86
CA LEU A 218 -2.19 20.18 19.08
C LEU A 218 -2.77 21.44 18.48
N PHE A 219 -3.63 21.29 17.48
CA PHE A 219 -4.28 22.40 16.78
C PHE A 219 -5.62 22.79 17.39
N ALA A 220 -6.14 22.02 18.36
CA ALA A 220 -7.43 22.33 19.02
C ALA A 220 -7.34 23.54 19.95
N ASN A 221 -6.17 23.79 20.55
CA ASN A 221 -5.98 24.89 21.55
C ASN A 221 -4.81 25.82 21.25
N SER A 222 -4.13 25.67 20.12
CA SER A 222 -3.01 26.56 19.79
C SER A 222 -3.47 27.68 18.88
N SER A 223 -3.67 28.84 19.46
CA SER A 223 -3.67 30.14 18.76
C SER A 223 -2.28 30.52 18.18
N ALA A 224 -1.27 29.68 18.34
CA ALA A 224 0.05 29.85 17.73
C ALA A 224 0.33 28.68 16.76
N PRO A 225 0.50 28.94 15.46
CA PRO A 225 0.98 27.93 14.53
C PRO A 225 2.34 27.43 15.02
N ALA A 226 2.60 26.12 14.88
CA ALA A 226 3.96 25.61 14.94
C ALA A 226 4.75 26.38 13.87
N ASN A 227 5.58 27.33 14.27
CA ASN A 227 6.17 28.35 13.39
C ASN A 227 7.07 27.76 12.30
N HIS A 228 7.49 26.48 12.42
CA HIS A 228 8.25 25.80 11.38
C HIS A 228 8.04 24.27 11.47
N LEU A 229 7.58 23.66 10.40
CA LEU A 229 7.57 22.19 10.18
C LEU A 229 8.90 21.53 10.57
N TRP A 230 10.01 22.22 10.41
CA TRP A 230 11.34 21.76 10.76
C TRP A 230 11.54 21.48 12.25
N GLN A 231 10.86 22.21 13.13
CA GLN A 231 10.92 21.96 14.58
C GLN A 231 10.23 20.65 14.99
N ILE A 232 9.27 20.20 14.19
CA ILE A 232 8.55 18.92 14.35
C ILE A 232 9.36 17.76 13.74
N VAL A 233 9.96 18.00 12.59
CA VAL A 233 10.66 16.96 11.80
C VAL A 233 12.07 16.67 12.34
N LYS A 234 12.80 17.69 12.76
CA LYS A 234 14.19 17.55 13.24
C LYS A 234 14.36 16.52 14.37
N PRO A 235 13.55 16.49 15.44
CA PRO A 235 13.67 15.48 16.50
C PRO A 235 13.47 14.06 15.99
N LEU A 236 12.56 13.85 15.02
CA LEU A 236 12.34 12.54 14.38
C LEU A 236 13.58 12.10 13.62
N LEU A 237 14.13 12.96 12.78
CA LEU A 237 15.32 12.65 11.95
C LEU A 237 16.58 12.37 12.75
N VAL A 238 16.71 12.95 13.94
CA VAL A 238 17.85 12.71 14.85
C VAL A 238 17.66 11.43 15.68
N SER A 239 16.44 10.92 15.79
CA SER A 239 16.15 9.70 16.56
C SER A 239 16.69 8.45 15.88
N ARG A 240 17.59 7.71 16.55
CA ARG A 240 18.10 6.43 16.06
C ARG A 240 16.99 5.39 15.88
N THR A 241 16.05 5.34 16.82
CA THR A 241 14.90 4.43 16.76
C THR A 241 14.02 4.75 15.55
N PHE A 242 13.79 6.02 15.27
CA PHE A 242 13.02 6.45 14.09
C PHE A 242 13.75 6.08 12.78
N ALA A 243 15.05 6.25 12.71
CA ALA A 243 15.86 5.83 11.56
C ALA A 243 15.75 4.30 11.32
N VAL A 244 15.74 3.49 12.38
CA VAL A 244 15.52 2.04 12.27
C VAL A 244 14.12 1.72 11.72
N VAL A 245 13.08 2.42 12.15
CA VAL A 245 11.72 2.23 11.62
C VAL A 245 11.65 2.62 10.14
N CYS A 246 12.33 3.70 9.74
CA CYS A 246 12.46 4.08 8.33
C CYS A 246 13.19 3.01 7.50
N LEU A 247 14.27 2.44 8.02
CA LEU A 247 15.01 1.35 7.38
C LEU A 247 14.15 0.08 7.24
N LEU A 248 13.38 -0.25 8.26
CA LEU A 248 12.39 -1.33 8.22
C LEU A 248 11.34 -1.09 7.12
N SER A 249 10.81 0.12 7.05
CA SER A 249 9.84 0.48 6.01
C SER A 249 10.45 0.37 4.61
N PHE A 250 11.69 0.83 4.45
CA PHE A 250 12.45 0.71 3.20
C PHE A 250 12.59 -0.75 2.76
N GLY A 251 13.11 -1.63 3.64
CA GLY A 251 13.33 -3.04 3.33
C GLY A 251 12.01 -3.80 3.07
N CYS A 252 11.01 -3.66 3.93
CA CYS A 252 9.72 -4.32 3.77
C CYS A 252 9.00 -3.86 2.49
N THR A 253 9.12 -2.58 2.11
CA THR A 253 8.49 -2.06 0.88
C THR A 253 9.16 -2.60 -0.38
N ILE A 254 10.48 -2.81 -0.41
CA ILE A 254 11.15 -3.49 -1.53
C ILE A 254 10.51 -4.85 -1.77
N VAL A 255 10.38 -5.65 -0.73
CA VAL A 255 9.81 -7.01 -0.84
C VAL A 255 8.34 -6.92 -1.29
N ARG A 256 7.54 -6.09 -0.65
CA ARG A 256 6.12 -5.91 -0.97
C ARG A 256 5.90 -5.47 -2.43
N GLU A 257 6.59 -4.43 -2.88
CA GLU A 257 6.45 -3.93 -4.26
C GLU A 257 6.98 -4.94 -5.28
N THR A 258 8.03 -5.71 -4.95
CA THR A 258 8.53 -6.78 -5.84
C THR A 258 7.48 -7.86 -6.06
N PHE A 259 6.89 -8.40 -4.99
CA PHE A 259 5.81 -9.39 -5.14
C PHE A 259 4.57 -8.76 -5.79
N GLY A 260 4.23 -7.53 -5.42
CA GLY A 260 3.11 -6.81 -6.03
C GLY A 260 3.25 -6.66 -7.54
N LEU A 261 4.45 -6.43 -8.04
CA LEU A 261 4.70 -6.16 -9.46
C LEU A 261 5.00 -7.43 -10.28
N TRP A 262 5.89 -8.30 -9.80
CA TRP A 262 6.52 -9.32 -10.62
C TRP A 262 5.94 -10.73 -10.45
N THR A 263 5.03 -10.97 -9.51
CA THR A 263 4.46 -12.30 -9.30
C THR A 263 3.83 -12.91 -10.55
N PRO A 264 3.03 -12.17 -11.37
CA PRO A 264 2.48 -12.74 -12.61
C PRO A 264 3.57 -13.17 -13.61
N VAL A 265 4.61 -12.34 -13.77
CA VAL A 265 5.76 -12.65 -14.67
C VAL A 265 6.52 -13.88 -14.17
N TYR A 266 6.81 -13.93 -12.85
CA TYR A 266 7.49 -15.07 -12.23
C TYR A 266 6.74 -16.38 -12.43
N LEU A 267 5.43 -16.40 -12.19
CA LEU A 267 4.61 -17.60 -12.34
C LEU A 267 4.54 -18.05 -13.80
N ARG A 268 4.43 -17.11 -14.75
CA ARG A 268 4.44 -17.42 -16.17
C ARG A 268 5.78 -17.96 -16.63
N ASP A 269 6.87 -17.24 -16.38
CA ASP A 269 8.17 -17.51 -16.97
C ASP A 269 8.91 -18.68 -16.30
N PHE A 270 8.68 -18.89 -15.00
CA PHE A 270 9.40 -19.90 -14.23
C PHE A 270 8.60 -21.18 -13.98
N PHE A 271 7.27 -21.08 -13.97
CA PHE A 271 6.37 -22.22 -13.73
C PHE A 271 5.41 -22.50 -14.88
N SER A 272 5.56 -21.84 -16.02
CA SER A 272 4.74 -22.08 -17.22
C SER A 272 3.23 -21.94 -16.99
N TYR A 273 2.82 -21.05 -16.06
CA TYR A 273 1.42 -20.69 -15.91
C TYR A 273 0.92 -19.98 -17.17
N SER A 274 -0.33 -20.21 -17.56
CA SER A 274 -0.97 -19.31 -18.52
C SER A 274 -1.01 -17.89 -17.97
N VAL A 275 -1.05 -16.89 -18.83
CA VAL A 275 -1.08 -15.47 -18.40
C VAL A 275 -2.26 -15.20 -17.46
N ALA A 276 -3.42 -15.77 -17.78
CA ALA A 276 -4.62 -15.68 -16.94
C ALA A 276 -4.42 -16.34 -15.56
N SER A 277 -3.94 -17.57 -15.54
CA SER A 277 -3.70 -18.29 -14.27
C SER A 277 -2.62 -17.62 -13.42
N ALA A 278 -1.58 -17.06 -14.05
CA ALA A 278 -0.55 -16.29 -13.33
C ALA A 278 -1.13 -15.04 -12.67
N ALA A 279 -2.01 -14.31 -13.38
CA ALA A 279 -2.72 -13.14 -12.85
C ALA A 279 -3.62 -13.51 -11.66
N GLU A 280 -4.51 -14.49 -11.83
CA GLU A 280 -5.41 -14.96 -10.76
C GLU A 280 -4.64 -15.48 -9.54
N THR A 281 -3.62 -16.32 -9.76
CA THR A 281 -2.82 -16.89 -8.68
C THR A 281 -2.04 -15.81 -7.93
N SER A 282 -1.64 -14.73 -8.60
CA SER A 282 -0.95 -13.61 -7.94
C SER A 282 -1.81 -12.90 -6.89
N ALA A 283 -3.14 -13.06 -6.93
CA ALA A 283 -4.06 -12.55 -5.92
C ALA A 283 -3.85 -13.16 -4.52
N ILE A 284 -3.15 -14.30 -4.43
CA ILE A 284 -2.82 -14.94 -3.13
C ILE A 284 -2.00 -13.98 -2.24
N PHE A 285 -1.12 -13.16 -2.83
CA PHE A 285 -0.27 -12.27 -2.06
C PHE A 285 -1.09 -11.21 -1.30
N PRO A 286 -1.92 -10.37 -1.94
CA PRO A 286 -2.75 -9.41 -1.20
C PRO A 286 -3.86 -10.09 -0.37
N ALA A 287 -4.43 -11.22 -0.80
CA ALA A 287 -5.49 -11.91 -0.06
C ALA A 287 -4.98 -12.47 1.28
N VAL A 288 -3.86 -13.19 1.27
CA VAL A 288 -3.22 -13.69 2.50
C VAL A 288 -2.68 -12.52 3.34
N GLY A 289 -2.22 -11.46 2.69
CA GLY A 289 -1.82 -10.23 3.37
C GLY A 289 -2.94 -9.59 4.18
N ALA A 290 -4.17 -9.58 3.67
CA ALA A 290 -5.33 -9.06 4.40
C ALA A 290 -5.60 -9.88 5.68
N VAL A 291 -5.51 -11.20 5.58
CA VAL A 291 -5.61 -12.09 6.76
C VAL A 291 -4.48 -11.82 7.75
N SER A 292 -3.25 -11.66 7.24
CA SER A 292 -2.08 -11.37 8.07
C SER A 292 -2.25 -10.09 8.89
N VAL A 293 -2.73 -9.01 8.28
CA VAL A 293 -2.95 -7.72 8.98
C VAL A 293 -3.90 -7.89 10.16
N LEU A 294 -4.99 -8.67 9.99
CA LEU A 294 -5.95 -8.94 11.06
C LEU A 294 -5.34 -9.79 12.18
N VAL A 295 -4.68 -10.89 11.80
CA VAL A 295 -4.08 -11.83 12.76
C VAL A 295 -2.97 -11.16 13.56
N THR A 296 -2.07 -10.45 12.89
CA THR A 296 -0.95 -9.78 13.57
C THR A 296 -1.42 -8.64 14.43
N GLY A 297 -2.43 -7.85 14.00
CA GLY A 297 -3.05 -6.82 14.81
C GLY A 297 -3.57 -7.38 16.13
N TRP A 298 -4.41 -8.41 16.05
CA TRP A 298 -4.94 -9.09 17.22
C TRP A 298 -3.85 -9.70 18.13
N LEU A 299 -2.82 -10.31 17.52
CA LEU A 299 -1.73 -10.92 18.27
C LEU A 299 -0.90 -9.87 19.02
N SER A 300 -0.60 -8.75 18.36
CA SER A 300 0.17 -7.65 18.97
C SER A 300 -0.52 -7.06 20.19
N ASP A 301 -1.84 -6.91 20.12
CA ASP A 301 -2.63 -6.36 21.22
C ASP A 301 -2.65 -7.32 22.43
N ARG A 302 -2.64 -8.62 22.17
CA ARG A 302 -2.57 -9.64 23.26
C ARG A 302 -1.21 -9.74 23.93
N ILE A 303 -0.12 -9.49 23.22
CA ILE A 303 1.24 -9.55 23.78
C ILE A 303 1.52 -8.35 24.69
N GLY A 304 0.82 -7.23 24.47
CA GLY A 304 0.94 -6.04 25.31
C GLY A 304 2.01 -5.03 24.82
N PRO A 305 2.67 -4.30 25.72
CA PRO A 305 3.40 -3.05 25.37
C PRO A 305 4.48 -3.19 24.28
N CYS A 306 5.21 -4.33 24.23
CA CYS A 306 6.18 -4.61 23.14
C CYS A 306 5.60 -5.47 22.02
N GLY A 307 4.29 -5.73 22.00
CA GLY A 307 3.67 -6.70 21.11
C GLY A 307 3.95 -6.46 19.64
N ARG A 308 3.93 -5.20 19.18
CA ARG A 308 4.21 -4.86 17.78
C ARG A 308 5.63 -5.20 17.36
N SER A 309 6.62 -4.84 18.17
CA SER A 309 8.02 -5.12 17.85
C SER A 309 8.37 -6.62 17.95
N VAL A 310 7.76 -7.35 18.89
CA VAL A 310 7.87 -8.82 19.00
C VAL A 310 7.30 -9.48 17.75
N VAL A 311 6.05 -9.18 17.41
CA VAL A 311 5.38 -9.76 16.24
C VAL A 311 6.16 -9.45 14.97
N MET A 312 6.64 -8.21 14.82
CA MET A 312 7.44 -7.79 13.66
C MET A 312 8.76 -8.55 13.57
N SER A 313 9.50 -8.69 14.69
CA SER A 313 10.77 -9.41 14.71
C SER A 313 10.59 -10.89 14.38
N VAL A 314 9.62 -11.56 15.01
CA VAL A 314 9.33 -12.97 14.77
C VAL A 314 8.84 -13.20 13.34
N SER A 315 7.88 -12.39 12.85
CA SER A 315 7.33 -12.56 11.51
C SER A 315 8.35 -12.29 10.42
N LEU A 316 9.16 -11.23 10.52
CA LEU A 316 10.20 -10.97 9.52
C LEU A 316 11.29 -12.04 9.50
N THR A 317 11.65 -12.58 10.69
CA THR A 317 12.56 -13.72 10.77
C THR A 317 11.96 -14.95 10.08
N ALA A 318 10.68 -15.24 10.33
CA ALA A 318 9.97 -16.33 9.67
C ALA A 318 9.83 -16.13 8.16
N ALA A 319 9.69 -14.87 7.68
CA ALA A 319 9.59 -14.55 6.25
C ALA A 319 10.87 -14.90 5.47
N VAL A 320 12.03 -14.94 6.10
CA VAL A 320 13.30 -15.33 5.45
C VAL A 320 13.23 -16.76 4.94
N LEU A 321 12.55 -17.67 5.64
CA LEU A 321 12.47 -19.09 5.28
C LEU A 321 11.76 -19.30 3.92
N PRO A 322 10.52 -18.82 3.69
CA PRO A 322 9.86 -18.99 2.40
C PRO A 322 10.57 -18.21 1.26
N LEU A 323 11.21 -17.07 1.54
CA LEU A 323 12.02 -16.36 0.53
C LEU A 323 13.25 -17.19 0.12
N THR A 324 13.95 -17.78 1.08
CA THR A 324 15.06 -18.67 0.82
C THR A 324 14.60 -19.93 0.07
N ALA A 325 13.47 -20.52 0.45
CA ALA A 325 12.90 -21.66 -0.25
C ALA A 325 12.54 -21.30 -1.71
N LEU A 326 11.97 -20.11 -1.98
CA LEU A 326 11.73 -19.61 -3.34
C LEU A 326 13.02 -19.50 -4.16
N ALA A 327 14.13 -19.08 -3.56
CA ALA A 327 15.43 -19.01 -4.23
C ALA A 327 15.98 -20.39 -4.65
N PHE A 328 15.61 -21.46 -3.94
CA PHE A 328 16.04 -22.82 -4.25
C PHE A 328 15.01 -23.61 -5.08
N LEU A 329 13.82 -23.08 -5.33
CA LEU A 329 12.86 -23.75 -6.20
C LEU A 329 13.43 -23.93 -7.62
N ARG A 330 13.16 -25.09 -8.19
CA ARG A 330 13.46 -25.36 -9.60
C ARG A 330 12.26 -24.94 -10.46
N ALA A 331 12.55 -24.54 -11.70
CA ALA A 331 11.52 -24.33 -12.70
C ALA A 331 10.64 -25.59 -12.80
N GLY A 332 9.34 -25.41 -12.93
CA GLY A 332 8.39 -26.50 -12.88
C GLY A 332 7.12 -26.24 -13.66
N ALA A 333 6.18 -27.18 -13.57
CA ALA A 333 4.88 -27.05 -14.21
C ALA A 333 3.92 -26.18 -13.40
N ALA A 334 2.90 -25.62 -14.05
CA ALA A 334 1.83 -24.82 -13.44
C ALA A 334 0.99 -25.59 -12.40
N THR A 335 1.14 -26.91 -12.35
CA THR A 335 0.49 -27.77 -11.32
C THR A 335 1.18 -27.76 -9.98
N SER A 336 2.39 -27.16 -9.88
CA SER A 336 3.12 -27.07 -8.62
C SER A 336 2.44 -26.09 -7.66
N LEU A 337 2.06 -26.55 -6.48
CA LEU A 337 1.48 -25.71 -5.42
C LEU A 337 2.56 -24.96 -4.60
N TRP A 338 3.81 -25.37 -4.68
CA TRP A 338 4.89 -24.82 -3.86
C TRP A 338 5.10 -23.31 -4.04
N PRO A 339 5.16 -22.75 -5.27
CA PRO A 339 5.32 -21.30 -5.41
C PRO A 339 4.15 -20.54 -4.79
N VAL A 340 2.93 -21.04 -4.92
CA VAL A 340 1.72 -20.41 -4.38
C VAL A 340 1.75 -20.40 -2.84
N VAL A 341 2.08 -21.53 -2.24
CA VAL A 341 2.21 -21.66 -0.77
C VAL A 341 3.30 -20.74 -0.24
N LEU A 342 4.48 -20.74 -0.87
CA LEU A 342 5.60 -19.92 -0.42
C LEU A 342 5.33 -18.41 -0.59
N ILE A 343 4.70 -18.00 -1.69
CA ILE A 343 4.25 -16.60 -1.89
C ILE A 343 3.24 -16.21 -0.82
N GLY A 344 2.28 -17.10 -0.51
CA GLY A 344 1.32 -16.89 0.58
C GLY A 344 1.99 -16.75 1.95
N LEU A 345 2.99 -17.58 2.24
CA LEU A 345 3.75 -17.49 3.50
C LEU A 345 4.56 -16.19 3.58
N VAL A 346 5.19 -15.75 2.48
CA VAL A 346 5.86 -14.44 2.43
C VAL A 346 4.85 -13.33 2.70
N ALA A 347 3.68 -13.36 2.07
CA ALA A 347 2.64 -12.36 2.29
C ALA A 347 2.17 -12.35 3.75
N PHE A 348 1.96 -13.52 4.36
CA PHE A 348 1.52 -13.65 5.74
C PHE A 348 2.55 -13.08 6.72
N PHE A 349 3.80 -13.41 6.57
CA PHE A 349 4.84 -12.98 7.50
C PHE A 349 5.34 -11.55 7.25
N LEU A 350 5.09 -10.97 6.06
CA LEU A 350 5.55 -9.63 5.70
C LEU A 350 4.48 -8.55 5.91
N LEU A 351 3.25 -8.76 5.39
CA LEU A 351 2.26 -7.67 5.24
C LEU A 351 1.62 -7.25 6.55
N GLY A 352 1.49 -8.17 7.51
CA GLY A 352 1.06 -7.82 8.85
C GLY A 352 2.03 -6.85 9.55
N PRO A 353 3.30 -7.22 9.75
CA PRO A 353 4.32 -6.32 10.29
C PRO A 353 4.48 -5.02 9.50
N TYR A 354 4.42 -5.09 8.18
CA TYR A 354 4.47 -3.90 7.31
C TYR A 354 3.39 -2.87 7.67
N SER A 355 2.17 -3.33 7.99
CA SER A 355 1.05 -2.46 8.32
C SER A 355 1.27 -1.59 9.57
N TYR A 356 2.16 -2.00 10.48
CA TYR A 356 2.46 -1.23 11.68
C TYR A 356 3.35 0.00 11.41
N LEU A 357 4.23 -0.07 10.41
CA LEU A 357 5.35 0.86 10.25
C LEU A 357 4.89 2.30 10.06
N ALA A 358 4.14 2.59 9.00
CA ALA A 358 3.60 3.93 8.73
C ALA A 358 2.30 4.22 9.51
N GLY A 359 1.77 3.23 10.22
CA GLY A 359 0.58 3.32 11.06
C GLY A 359 0.94 3.48 12.53
N ALA A 360 0.73 2.42 13.28
CA ALA A 360 0.78 2.43 14.73
C ALA A 360 2.17 2.81 15.30
N ILE A 361 3.27 2.27 14.73
CA ILE A 361 4.63 2.56 15.23
C ILE A 361 5.02 4.01 14.96
N ALA A 362 4.69 4.53 13.76
CA ALA A 362 4.95 5.94 13.45
C ALA A 362 4.16 6.89 14.36
N LEU A 363 2.91 6.53 14.70
CA LEU A 363 2.08 7.29 15.63
C LEU A 363 2.60 7.20 17.07
N ASP A 364 3.05 6.02 17.53
CA ASP A 364 3.65 5.87 18.85
C ASP A 364 4.91 6.74 19.01
N MET A 365 5.71 6.87 17.94
CA MET A 365 6.94 7.67 17.96
C MET A 365 6.69 9.17 17.77
N GLY A 366 5.76 9.53 16.91
CA GLY A 366 5.41 10.93 16.63
C GLY A 366 4.51 11.56 17.69
N GLY A 367 3.80 10.72 18.45
CA GLY A 367 2.80 11.14 19.42
C GLY A 367 1.73 12.04 18.77
N SER A 368 1.07 12.84 19.60
CA SER A 368 0.08 13.83 19.14
C SER A 368 0.71 14.95 18.30
N LYS A 369 2.02 15.22 18.49
CA LYS A 369 2.71 16.38 17.90
C LYS A 369 3.25 16.13 16.50
N ALA A 370 3.68 14.92 16.20
CA ALA A 370 4.41 14.59 14.98
C ALA A 370 3.87 13.34 14.29
N GLY A 371 2.70 12.82 14.69
CA GLY A 371 2.18 11.55 14.17
C GLY A 371 1.98 11.53 12.65
N ALA A 372 1.39 12.59 12.09
CA ALA A 372 1.20 12.71 10.65
C ALA A 372 2.55 12.84 9.89
N ALA A 373 3.46 13.67 10.41
CA ALA A 373 4.80 13.83 9.84
C ALA A 373 5.61 12.53 9.94
N SER A 374 5.57 11.86 11.09
CA SER A 374 6.21 10.58 11.33
C SER A 374 5.72 9.50 10.33
N SER A 375 4.40 9.35 10.23
CA SER A 375 3.77 8.42 9.28
C SER A 375 4.16 8.73 7.83
N GLY A 376 4.11 9.99 7.44
CA GLY A 376 4.46 10.43 6.09
C GLY A 376 5.93 10.17 5.73
N ILE A 377 6.87 10.41 6.67
CA ILE A 377 8.30 10.17 6.46
C ILE A 377 8.58 8.67 6.36
N VAL A 378 8.04 7.86 7.27
CA VAL A 378 8.22 6.40 7.27
C VAL A 378 7.69 5.79 5.97
N ASP A 379 6.48 6.19 5.54
CA ASP A 379 5.88 5.71 4.30
C ASP A 379 6.64 6.21 3.05
N GLY A 380 7.04 7.49 3.04
CA GLY A 380 7.83 8.09 1.95
C GLY A 380 9.18 7.39 1.76
N ILE A 381 9.93 7.14 2.84
CA ILE A 381 11.20 6.39 2.80
C ILE A 381 10.94 4.95 2.36
N GLY A 382 9.86 4.33 2.82
CA GLY A 382 9.43 3.01 2.37
C GLY A 382 9.27 2.96 0.84
N TYR A 383 8.54 3.90 0.26
CA TYR A 383 8.35 3.95 -1.20
C TYR A 383 9.63 4.30 -1.98
N LEU A 384 10.60 5.03 -1.40
CA LEU A 384 11.93 5.16 -2.01
C LEU A 384 12.62 3.78 -2.13
N GLY A 385 12.47 2.90 -1.12
CA GLY A 385 12.87 1.50 -1.25
C GLY A 385 12.11 0.77 -2.35
N GLY A 386 10.81 0.98 -2.42
CA GLY A 386 9.94 0.40 -3.46
C GLY A 386 10.35 0.75 -4.90
N VAL A 387 11.05 1.86 -5.13
CA VAL A 387 11.63 2.22 -6.45
C VAL A 387 12.56 1.11 -6.97
N LEU A 388 13.29 0.45 -6.08
CA LEU A 388 14.21 -0.63 -6.44
C LEU A 388 13.47 -1.89 -6.93
N ALA A 389 12.20 -2.06 -6.59
CA ALA A 389 11.41 -3.21 -7.00
C ALA A 389 11.11 -3.27 -8.51
N GLY A 390 11.26 -2.19 -9.25
CA GLY A 390 11.07 -2.16 -10.70
C GLY A 390 12.36 -2.52 -11.46
N ASP A 391 13.17 -1.51 -11.79
CA ASP A 391 14.36 -1.66 -12.66
C ASP A 391 15.43 -2.56 -12.03
N THR A 392 15.69 -2.43 -10.72
CA THR A 392 16.73 -3.26 -10.06
C THR A 392 16.36 -4.73 -10.07
N VAL A 393 15.08 -5.07 -9.78
CA VAL A 393 14.61 -6.45 -9.83
C VAL A 393 14.62 -6.98 -11.27
N ALA A 394 14.24 -6.17 -12.27
CA ALA A 394 14.35 -6.54 -13.68
C ALA A 394 15.80 -6.90 -14.07
N ARG A 395 16.78 -6.08 -13.68
CA ARG A 395 18.20 -6.35 -13.92
C ARG A 395 18.70 -7.61 -13.22
N LEU A 396 18.30 -7.78 -11.94
CA LEU A 396 18.67 -8.97 -11.17
C LEU A 396 18.08 -10.25 -11.79
N SER A 397 16.81 -10.21 -12.23
CA SER A 397 16.16 -11.36 -12.85
C SER A 397 16.84 -11.78 -14.18
N LEU A 398 17.31 -10.79 -14.94
CA LEU A 398 18.03 -11.03 -16.19
C LEU A 398 19.48 -11.51 -16.00
N ALA A 399 20.16 -11.06 -14.93
CA ALA A 399 21.54 -11.39 -14.65
C ALA A 399 21.70 -12.73 -13.89
N TYR A 400 20.83 -12.96 -12.90
CA TYR A 400 20.95 -14.08 -11.95
C TYR A 400 19.69 -14.96 -11.90
N GLY A 401 18.69 -14.68 -12.76
CA GLY A 401 17.39 -15.34 -12.73
C GLY A 401 16.57 -15.03 -11.49
N TRP A 402 15.41 -15.63 -11.37
CA TRP A 402 14.52 -15.47 -10.22
C TRP A 402 15.13 -15.96 -8.89
N ARG A 403 16.07 -16.90 -8.96
CA ARG A 403 16.85 -17.34 -7.78
C ARG A 403 17.63 -16.19 -7.16
N GLY A 404 18.32 -15.41 -7.99
CA GLY A 404 19.07 -14.23 -7.52
C GLY A 404 18.15 -13.16 -6.91
N VAL A 405 16.98 -12.95 -7.52
CA VAL A 405 15.98 -12.01 -6.97
C VAL A 405 15.54 -12.44 -5.57
N PHE A 406 15.10 -13.69 -5.39
CA PHE A 406 14.62 -14.14 -4.07
C PHE A 406 15.73 -14.25 -3.03
N ALA A 407 16.95 -14.60 -3.43
CA ALA A 407 18.10 -14.55 -2.53
C ALA A 407 18.38 -13.11 -2.03
N ALA A 408 18.35 -12.13 -2.93
CA ALA A 408 18.50 -10.72 -2.55
C ALA A 408 17.37 -10.25 -1.61
N LEU A 409 16.11 -10.63 -1.90
CA LEU A 409 14.97 -10.31 -1.04
C LEU A 409 15.07 -10.99 0.34
N ALA A 410 15.58 -12.23 0.40
CA ALA A 410 15.84 -12.93 1.67
C ALA A 410 16.88 -12.18 2.52
N VAL A 411 17.96 -11.68 1.89
CA VAL A 411 18.98 -10.85 2.58
C VAL A 411 18.36 -9.55 3.09
N VAL A 412 17.60 -8.83 2.26
CA VAL A 412 16.90 -7.59 2.67
C VAL A 412 15.95 -7.86 3.84
N THR A 413 15.21 -8.96 3.80
CA THR A 413 14.29 -9.34 4.87
C THR A 413 15.03 -9.74 6.14
N ALA A 414 16.16 -10.45 6.04
CA ALA A 414 17.00 -10.79 7.19
C ALA A 414 17.57 -9.52 7.86
N LEU A 415 18.05 -8.55 7.09
CA LEU A 415 18.50 -7.25 7.61
C LEU A 415 17.35 -6.48 8.28
N SER A 416 16.15 -6.55 7.70
CA SER A 416 14.94 -5.98 8.32
C SER A 416 14.57 -6.71 9.61
N ALA A 417 14.68 -8.03 9.67
CA ALA A 417 14.45 -8.81 10.90
C ALA A 417 15.43 -8.44 12.01
N LEU A 418 16.72 -8.27 11.68
CA LEU A 418 17.74 -7.79 12.64
C LEU A 418 17.39 -6.38 13.16
N SER A 419 16.95 -5.48 12.27
CA SER A 419 16.51 -4.14 12.64
C SER A 419 15.28 -4.16 13.55
N ALA A 420 14.33 -5.08 13.31
CA ALA A 420 13.17 -5.28 14.17
C ALA A 420 13.57 -5.86 15.55
N GLY A 421 14.53 -6.77 15.58
CA GLY A 421 15.11 -7.28 16.81
C GLY A 421 15.79 -6.19 17.65
N PHE A 422 16.55 -5.30 17.01
CA PHE A 422 17.11 -4.13 17.65
C PHE A 422 16.03 -3.21 18.25
N LEU A 423 14.98 -2.94 17.50
CA LEU A 423 13.84 -2.13 17.95
C LEU A 423 13.20 -2.75 19.21
N TYR A 424 12.97 -4.06 19.20
CA TYR A 424 12.41 -4.79 20.33
C TYR A 424 13.30 -4.69 21.58
N HIS A 425 14.60 -4.95 21.45
CA HIS A 425 15.53 -4.87 22.58
C HIS A 425 15.61 -3.46 23.16
N HIS A 426 15.61 -2.44 22.30
CA HIS A 426 15.64 -1.06 22.74
C HIS A 426 14.37 -0.64 23.50
N GLN A 427 13.19 -1.01 23.00
CA GLN A 427 11.92 -0.75 23.68
C GLN A 427 11.82 -1.47 25.03
N ARG A 428 12.26 -2.73 25.08
CA ARG A 428 12.27 -3.50 26.32
C ARG A 428 13.20 -2.90 27.37
N ALA A 429 14.38 -2.42 26.98
CA ALA A 429 15.32 -1.76 27.89
C ALA A 429 14.75 -0.45 28.45
N GLN A 430 14.05 0.33 27.64
CA GLN A 430 13.38 1.55 28.10
C GLN A 430 12.31 1.26 29.13
N GLN A 431 11.45 0.24 28.91
CA GLN A 431 10.43 -0.15 29.87
C GLN A 431 11.01 -0.65 31.20
N GLN A 432 12.09 -1.41 31.17
CA GLN A 432 12.75 -1.88 32.39
C GLN A 432 13.32 -0.71 33.21
N ASN A 433 13.85 0.32 32.53
CA ASN A 433 14.34 1.50 33.22
C ASN A 433 13.21 2.35 33.84
N GLU A 434 12.05 2.42 33.22
CA GLU A 434 10.86 3.12 33.76
C GLU A 434 10.28 2.37 34.98
N ILE A 435 10.25 1.04 34.97
CA ILE A 435 9.78 0.21 36.09
C ILE A 435 10.79 0.21 37.24
N GLY A 436 12.09 0.32 36.97
CA GLY A 436 13.13 0.37 38.00
C GLY A 436 13.31 1.75 38.64
N LEU A 437 12.63 2.78 38.14
CA LEU A 437 12.61 4.14 38.71
C LEU A 437 11.37 4.39 39.61
N VAL A 438 10.46 3.44 39.75
CA VAL A 438 9.32 3.40 40.68
C VAL A 438 9.65 2.48 41.86
#